data_c07c95e5922e92c936392368d5396770
#
_entry.id   c07c95e5922e92c936392368d5396770
#
_cell.length_a   1.000
_cell.length_b   1.000
_cell.length_c   1.000
_cell.angle_alpha   90.00
_cell.angle_beta   90.00
_cell.angle_gamma   90.00
#
_symmetry.space_group_name_H-M   'P 1'
#
loop_
_entity.id
_entity.type
_entity.pdbx_description
1 polymer ?
#
loop_
_entity_poly.entity_id
_entity_poly.type
_entity_poly.pdbx_seq_one_letter_code
_entity_poly.pdbx_strand_id
1 'polypeptide(L)'
;MKKLFLLLTMVCLIVVMFTACTQRYPGYKKTSDGLYYKFYSTNPNGVKPNLTDFLKLEMSCYLNDSLYYDWRESDDEVYAQLAESRFPADLHEAYAMMHVGDSASFYIKADSIALKYYEQDPTEVGLKADDYFRYEVKLLDVKTQEEFQANIERMKQTMIEASEKALTDYLLKNNIKVSPDSSGVYIIPLEKGHGRCPVKGEKVELDFSASLLNGQSIGTTFDSPDKFSFVLGEGYTIQGWEEIVPKMHLGERVMAIIPYDLAYGDHSVGSIPAYSNLVYDIKLLKITTAKELQEEAEKAMRALKADSEKAFALYLKTNNITDHTESGLYYAKSVYTEGAQPQVGQTAQIKFVASYLDGTLLGNSDQLGEHYDFVYGQGKLLNGLEEGIGLMHVGEQARFVLPYWLAYGENPYGSIPAYSNLVFDVELIDLVNDNN
;
A
#
# COMPACT_ATOMS: atom_id res chain seq x y z
N MET A 1 -69.54 25.33 -36.41
CA MET A 1 -68.12 25.57 -36.78
C MET A 1 -67.28 26.29 -35.70
N LYS A 2 -67.79 27.35 -35.04
CA LYS A 2 -66.98 28.04 -33.98
C LYS A 2 -66.63 27.20 -32.76
N LYS A 3 -67.48 26.25 -32.32
CA LYS A 3 -67.18 25.35 -31.19
C LYS A 3 -66.14 24.24 -31.50
N LEU A 4 -66.03 23.84 -32.76
CA LEU A 4 -65.07 22.82 -33.19
C LEU A 4 -63.65 23.42 -33.30
N PHE A 5 -63.56 24.69 -33.69
CA PHE A 5 -62.28 25.42 -33.79
C PHE A 5 -61.68 25.73 -32.41
N LEU A 6 -62.52 26.01 -31.40
CA LEU A 6 -62.06 26.25 -30.02
C LEU A 6 -61.54 24.95 -29.36
N LEU A 7 -62.13 23.80 -29.70
CA LEU A 7 -61.66 22.50 -29.18
C LEU A 7 -60.34 22.09 -29.78
N LEU A 8 -60.12 22.38 -31.09
CA LEU A 8 -58.86 22.06 -31.79
C LEU A 8 -57.68 22.95 -31.31
N THR A 9 -57.96 24.23 -31.01
CA THR A 9 -56.93 25.14 -30.46
C THR A 9 -56.58 24.80 -29.00
N MET A 10 -57.54 24.29 -28.20
CA MET A 10 -57.30 23.88 -26.82
C MET A 10 -56.54 22.56 -26.75
N VAL A 11 -56.78 21.62 -27.69
CA VAL A 11 -56.00 20.37 -27.81
C VAL A 11 -54.61 20.63 -28.29
N CYS A 12 -54.36 21.55 -29.25
CA CYS A 12 -53.01 21.95 -29.67
C CYS A 12 -52.26 22.69 -28.54
N LEU A 13 -52.90 23.49 -27.68
CA LEU A 13 -52.25 24.11 -26.52
C LEU A 13 -51.89 23.08 -25.42
N ILE A 14 -52.73 22.06 -25.23
CA ILE A 14 -52.45 20.98 -24.28
C ILE A 14 -51.31 20.08 -24.79
N VAL A 15 -51.23 19.80 -26.09
CA VAL A 15 -50.13 19.00 -26.66
C VAL A 15 -48.79 19.74 -26.63
N VAL A 16 -48.81 21.10 -26.73
CA VAL A 16 -47.57 21.90 -26.59
C VAL A 16 -47.14 22.02 -25.12
N MET A 17 -48.05 21.85 -24.13
CA MET A 17 -47.66 21.83 -22.72
C MET A 17 -47.13 20.46 -22.24
N PHE A 18 -47.34 19.37 -22.98
CA PHE A 18 -46.84 18.02 -22.58
C PHE A 18 -45.51 17.63 -23.18
N THR A 19 -44.88 18.50 -24.00
CA THR A 19 -43.50 18.30 -24.48
C THR A 19 -42.49 19.20 -23.76
N ALA A 20 -42.78 19.72 -22.57
CA ALA A 20 -41.75 20.13 -21.66
C ALA A 20 -41.10 18.84 -21.12
N CYS A 21 -40.21 18.26 -21.94
CA CYS A 21 -39.20 17.33 -21.46
C CYS A 21 -38.61 17.98 -20.23
N THR A 22 -38.89 17.47 -19.03
CA THR A 22 -38.24 17.91 -17.79
C THR A 22 -36.76 17.61 -17.98
N GLN A 23 -36.04 18.63 -18.40
CA GLN A 23 -34.61 18.55 -18.60
C GLN A 23 -34.02 18.18 -17.24
N ARG A 24 -33.33 17.04 -17.15
CA ARG A 24 -32.80 16.49 -15.87
C ARG A 24 -31.98 17.55 -15.11
N TYR A 25 -31.27 18.40 -15.84
CA TYR A 25 -30.50 19.52 -15.30
C TYR A 25 -30.93 20.82 -15.97
N PRO A 26 -31.79 21.63 -15.33
CA PRO A 26 -32.28 22.89 -15.90
C PRO A 26 -31.13 23.86 -16.22
N GLY A 27 -31.15 24.41 -17.42
CA GLY A 27 -30.13 25.36 -17.90
C GLY A 27 -28.85 24.74 -18.46
N TYR A 28 -28.74 23.40 -18.49
CA TYR A 28 -27.65 22.70 -19.16
C TYR A 28 -28.07 22.28 -20.58
N LYS A 29 -27.11 22.27 -21.50
CA LYS A 29 -27.24 21.65 -22.81
C LYS A 29 -26.77 20.20 -22.74
N LYS A 30 -27.09 19.39 -23.74
CA LYS A 30 -26.69 17.97 -23.82
C LYS A 30 -26.06 17.69 -25.17
N THR A 31 -24.89 17.01 -25.20
CA THR A 31 -24.28 16.52 -26.43
C THR A 31 -25.00 15.29 -26.99
N SER A 32 -24.66 14.85 -28.21
CA SER A 32 -25.16 13.58 -28.79
C SER A 32 -24.81 12.38 -27.92
N ASP A 33 -23.64 12.39 -27.28
CA ASP A 33 -23.10 11.29 -26.47
C ASP A 33 -23.59 11.30 -25.03
N GLY A 34 -24.35 12.35 -24.66
CA GLY A 34 -25.06 12.39 -23.39
C GLY A 34 -24.47 13.30 -22.34
N LEU A 35 -23.36 13.98 -22.60
CA LEU A 35 -22.72 14.93 -21.71
C LEU A 35 -23.62 16.16 -21.48
N TYR A 36 -23.96 16.44 -20.21
CA TYR A 36 -24.62 17.69 -19.86
C TYR A 36 -23.57 18.73 -19.51
N TYR A 37 -23.69 19.92 -20.13
CA TYR A 37 -22.73 20.99 -19.96
C TYR A 37 -23.36 22.37 -19.90
N LYS A 38 -22.69 23.29 -19.19
CA LYS A 38 -23.06 24.72 -19.12
C LYS A 38 -21.79 25.55 -19.04
N PHE A 39 -21.59 26.43 -20.03
CA PHE A 39 -20.54 27.43 -20.00
C PHE A 39 -20.99 28.64 -19.18
N TYR A 40 -20.17 29.10 -18.27
CA TYR A 40 -20.34 30.35 -17.51
C TYR A 40 -19.63 31.50 -18.18
N SER A 41 -18.45 31.25 -18.75
CA SER A 41 -17.72 32.18 -19.60
C SER A 41 -17.12 31.41 -20.81
N THR A 42 -17.01 32.09 -21.95
CA THR A 42 -16.41 31.55 -23.14
C THR A 42 -15.40 32.52 -23.74
N ASN A 43 -14.26 32.00 -24.19
CA ASN A 43 -13.22 32.73 -24.88
C ASN A 43 -12.94 32.09 -26.25
N PRO A 44 -13.73 32.37 -27.28
CA PRO A 44 -13.59 31.71 -28.60
C PRO A 44 -12.25 32.00 -29.31
N ASN A 45 -11.48 32.98 -28.80
CA ASN A 45 -10.14 33.28 -29.29
C ASN A 45 -9.03 32.60 -28.47
N GLY A 46 -9.39 31.90 -27.40
CA GLY A 46 -8.44 31.12 -26.59
C GLY A 46 -7.92 29.91 -27.36
N VAL A 47 -6.79 29.37 -26.91
CA VAL A 47 -6.23 28.13 -27.45
C VAL A 47 -7.19 27.00 -27.17
N LYS A 48 -7.53 26.22 -28.20
CA LYS A 48 -8.30 24.98 -28.05
C LYS A 48 -7.34 23.81 -27.92
N PRO A 49 -7.54 22.91 -26.92
CA PRO A 49 -6.65 21.78 -26.76
C PRO A 49 -6.79 20.74 -27.87
N ASN A 50 -5.70 20.09 -28.22
CA ASN A 50 -5.62 18.91 -29.06
C ASN A 50 -5.40 17.66 -28.22
N LEU A 51 -5.62 16.47 -28.79
CA LEU A 51 -5.26 15.21 -28.15
C LEU A 51 -3.78 15.23 -27.75
N THR A 52 -3.48 14.71 -26.60
CA THR A 52 -2.17 14.66 -25.94
C THR A 52 -1.68 15.94 -25.29
N ASP A 53 -2.36 17.09 -25.50
CA ASP A 53 -2.02 18.32 -24.79
C ASP A 53 -2.30 18.21 -23.28
N PHE A 54 -1.53 18.93 -22.49
CA PHE A 54 -1.68 19.08 -21.05
C PHE A 54 -2.47 20.34 -20.71
N LEU A 55 -3.52 20.19 -19.97
CA LEU A 55 -4.48 21.22 -19.59
C LEU A 55 -4.21 21.63 -18.13
N LYS A 56 -3.91 22.90 -17.89
CA LYS A 56 -3.89 23.46 -16.54
C LYS A 56 -5.31 23.88 -16.15
N LEU A 57 -5.80 23.32 -15.04
CA LEU A 57 -7.20 23.47 -14.65
C LEU A 57 -7.33 24.03 -13.22
N GLU A 58 -8.33 24.90 -13.01
CA GLU A 58 -8.98 25.05 -11.72
C GLU A 58 -10.24 24.22 -11.74
N MET A 59 -10.45 23.36 -10.72
CA MET A 59 -11.56 22.42 -10.74
C MET A 59 -12.12 22.17 -9.34
N SER A 60 -13.44 21.98 -9.27
CA SER A 60 -14.12 21.40 -8.12
C SER A 60 -15.09 20.32 -8.56
N CYS A 61 -15.29 19.32 -7.72
CA CYS A 61 -16.12 18.16 -7.99
C CYS A 61 -17.19 18.01 -6.89
N TYR A 62 -18.43 17.76 -7.31
CA TYR A 62 -19.58 17.58 -6.43
C TYR A 62 -20.26 16.25 -6.75
N LEU A 63 -20.58 15.44 -5.75
CA LEU A 63 -21.42 14.25 -5.91
C LEU A 63 -22.83 14.63 -5.44
N ASN A 64 -23.82 14.60 -6.35
CA ASN A 64 -25.22 14.95 -6.07
C ASN A 64 -25.36 16.29 -5.31
N ASP A 65 -24.66 17.33 -5.81
CA ASP A 65 -24.59 18.70 -5.27
C ASP A 65 -23.84 18.87 -3.92
N SER A 66 -23.37 17.80 -3.30
CA SER A 66 -22.46 17.87 -2.16
C SER A 66 -21.02 18.00 -2.64
N LEU A 67 -20.26 18.96 -2.11
CA LEU A 67 -18.84 19.11 -2.45
C LEU A 67 -18.09 17.82 -2.10
N TYR A 68 -17.47 17.22 -3.10
CA TYR A 68 -16.69 16.01 -2.97
C TYR A 68 -15.20 16.32 -2.86
N TYR A 69 -14.70 17.21 -3.72
CA TYR A 69 -13.34 17.69 -3.71
C TYR A 69 -13.22 19.07 -4.36
N ASP A 70 -12.35 19.94 -3.82
CA ASP A 70 -12.05 21.27 -4.36
C ASP A 70 -10.54 21.46 -4.54
N TRP A 71 -10.08 21.34 -5.78
CA TRP A 71 -8.66 21.52 -6.13
C TRP A 71 -8.23 23.01 -6.08
N ARG A 72 -9.16 23.95 -6.02
CA ARG A 72 -8.85 25.39 -5.92
C ARG A 72 -8.28 25.76 -4.55
N GLU A 73 -8.50 24.91 -3.53
CA GLU A 73 -7.97 25.07 -2.18
C GLU A 73 -6.60 24.37 -2.00
N SER A 74 -6.12 23.67 -3.04
CA SER A 74 -4.81 23.04 -3.06
C SER A 74 -3.77 24.04 -3.57
N ASP A 75 -2.58 24.01 -2.96
CA ASP A 75 -1.41 24.75 -3.47
C ASP A 75 -0.82 24.07 -4.73
N ASP A 76 -1.29 22.87 -5.08
CA ASP A 76 -0.81 22.12 -6.22
C ASP A 76 -1.50 22.54 -7.51
N GLU A 77 -0.72 22.73 -8.57
CA GLU A 77 -1.24 22.96 -9.91
C GLU A 77 -1.86 21.68 -10.48
N VAL A 78 -3.12 21.74 -10.90
CA VAL A 78 -3.81 20.59 -11.50
C VAL A 78 -3.58 20.56 -13.00
N TYR A 79 -2.95 19.50 -13.46
CA TYR A 79 -2.79 19.21 -14.90
C TYR A 79 -3.53 17.93 -15.28
N ALA A 80 -4.26 17.97 -16.38
CA ALA A 80 -4.86 16.80 -17.02
C ALA A 80 -4.36 16.67 -18.45
N GLN A 81 -3.96 15.48 -18.87
CA GLN A 81 -3.65 15.25 -20.29
C GLN A 81 -4.95 14.97 -21.04
N LEU A 82 -5.20 15.67 -22.16
CA LEU A 82 -6.34 15.37 -23.02
C LEU A 82 -6.08 14.06 -23.78
N ALA A 83 -6.94 13.09 -23.58
CA ALA A 83 -6.88 11.78 -24.21
C ALA A 83 -8.18 11.48 -24.97
N GLU A 84 -8.24 10.36 -25.65
CA GLU A 84 -9.49 9.84 -26.19
C GLU A 84 -10.45 9.48 -25.05
N SER A 85 -11.74 9.74 -25.25
CA SER A 85 -12.78 9.42 -24.29
C SER A 85 -12.81 7.92 -23.96
N ARG A 86 -12.82 7.58 -22.69
CA ARG A 86 -12.89 6.18 -22.22
C ARG A 86 -14.31 5.63 -22.27
N PHE A 87 -15.31 6.52 -22.22
CA PHE A 87 -16.73 6.21 -22.34
C PHE A 87 -17.48 7.46 -22.84
N PRO A 88 -18.68 7.33 -23.44
CA PRO A 88 -19.48 8.47 -23.89
C PRO A 88 -19.78 9.44 -22.74
N ALA A 89 -19.63 10.73 -22.98
CA ALA A 89 -19.86 11.79 -22.00
C ALA A 89 -18.86 11.82 -20.82
N ASP A 90 -17.60 11.52 -21.07
CA ASP A 90 -16.56 11.59 -20.05
C ASP A 90 -15.90 12.99 -19.94
N LEU A 91 -14.91 13.11 -19.04
CA LEU A 91 -14.16 14.35 -18.83
C LEU A 91 -13.32 14.77 -20.04
N HIS A 92 -12.82 13.84 -20.84
CA HIS A 92 -12.04 14.18 -22.04
C HIS A 92 -12.90 14.83 -23.12
N GLU A 93 -14.15 14.37 -23.29
CA GLU A 93 -15.12 15.05 -24.14
C GLU A 93 -15.40 16.47 -23.62
N ALA A 94 -15.59 16.62 -22.30
CA ALA A 94 -15.81 17.92 -21.67
C ALA A 94 -14.66 18.90 -21.92
N TYR A 95 -13.42 18.45 -21.71
CA TYR A 95 -12.22 19.27 -21.89
C TYR A 95 -12.00 19.66 -23.35
N ALA A 96 -12.27 18.76 -24.31
CA ALA A 96 -12.13 19.03 -25.72
C ALA A 96 -13.10 20.10 -26.25
N MET A 97 -14.16 20.44 -25.47
CA MET A 97 -15.10 21.52 -25.80
C MET A 97 -14.61 22.91 -25.41
N MET A 98 -13.60 23.00 -24.52
CA MET A 98 -13.15 24.26 -23.89
C MET A 98 -12.03 24.95 -24.69
N HIS A 99 -11.92 26.26 -24.49
CA HIS A 99 -10.77 27.07 -24.89
C HIS A 99 -10.13 27.68 -23.62
N VAL A 100 -8.86 28.02 -23.69
CA VAL A 100 -8.17 28.75 -22.58
C VAL A 100 -8.96 29.99 -22.20
N GLY A 101 -9.30 30.11 -20.91
CA GLY A 101 -10.14 31.17 -20.36
C GLY A 101 -11.62 30.81 -20.21
N ASP A 102 -12.05 29.66 -20.75
CA ASP A 102 -13.41 29.17 -20.56
C ASP A 102 -13.61 28.67 -19.10
N SER A 103 -14.85 28.89 -18.62
CA SER A 103 -15.33 28.30 -17.38
C SER A 103 -16.65 27.60 -17.65
N ALA A 104 -16.77 26.35 -17.23
CA ALA A 104 -17.91 25.50 -17.52
C ALA A 104 -18.20 24.49 -16.40
N SER A 105 -19.42 23.98 -16.41
CA SER A 105 -19.83 22.87 -15.56
C SER A 105 -20.32 21.69 -16.39
N PHE A 106 -19.97 20.49 -15.95
CA PHE A 106 -20.26 19.23 -16.63
C PHE A 106 -20.84 18.22 -15.65
N TYR A 107 -21.88 17.46 -16.07
CA TYR A 107 -22.38 16.31 -15.33
C TYR A 107 -21.95 15.02 -16.00
N ILE A 108 -21.28 14.15 -15.24
CA ILE A 108 -20.74 12.88 -15.70
C ILE A 108 -21.25 11.77 -14.77
N LYS A 109 -21.62 10.64 -15.34
CA LYS A 109 -22.12 9.51 -14.57
C LYS A 109 -21.08 8.98 -13.58
N ALA A 110 -21.44 8.88 -12.30
CA ALA A 110 -20.54 8.45 -11.25
C ALA A 110 -20.15 6.95 -11.39
N ASP A 111 -21.09 6.10 -11.80
CA ASP A 111 -20.85 4.67 -12.05
C ASP A 111 -19.81 4.46 -13.17
N SER A 112 -19.88 5.27 -14.23
CA SER A 112 -18.94 5.17 -15.35
C SER A 112 -17.53 5.62 -14.96
N ILE A 113 -17.40 6.59 -14.08
CA ILE A 113 -16.09 6.99 -13.52
C ILE A 113 -15.52 5.88 -12.65
N ALA A 114 -16.31 5.31 -11.72
CA ALA A 114 -15.86 4.21 -10.87
C ALA A 114 -15.36 3.02 -11.69
N LEU A 115 -16.15 2.57 -12.68
CA LEU A 115 -15.83 1.40 -13.51
C LEU A 115 -14.69 1.64 -14.50
N LYS A 116 -14.59 2.84 -15.12
CA LYS A 116 -13.70 3.06 -16.26
C LYS A 116 -12.39 3.76 -15.91
N TYR A 117 -12.35 4.51 -14.80
CA TYR A 117 -11.12 5.16 -14.34
C TYR A 117 -10.47 4.43 -13.17
N TYR A 118 -11.28 3.84 -12.26
CA TYR A 118 -10.79 3.23 -11.03
C TYR A 118 -10.96 1.70 -10.98
N GLU A 119 -11.62 1.09 -11.99
CA GLU A 119 -11.88 -0.36 -12.05
C GLU A 119 -12.60 -0.89 -10.80
N GLN A 120 -13.43 -0.04 -10.16
CA GLN A 120 -14.16 -0.34 -8.94
C GLN A 120 -15.64 -0.59 -9.24
N ASP A 121 -16.25 -1.56 -8.54
CA ASP A 121 -17.71 -1.75 -8.59
C ASP A 121 -18.39 -0.54 -7.93
N PRO A 122 -19.28 0.17 -8.64
CA PRO A 122 -19.98 1.34 -8.09
C PRO A 122 -20.72 1.05 -6.79
N THR A 123 -21.27 -0.16 -6.64
CA THR A 123 -22.05 -0.55 -5.45
C THR A 123 -21.17 -0.73 -4.22
N GLU A 124 -19.93 -1.23 -4.40
CA GLU A 124 -18.95 -1.38 -3.32
C GLU A 124 -18.48 -0.04 -2.76
N VAL A 125 -18.45 1.00 -3.59
CA VAL A 125 -18.10 2.37 -3.17
C VAL A 125 -19.34 3.22 -2.84
N GLY A 126 -20.53 2.62 -2.75
CA GLY A 126 -21.74 3.25 -2.30
C GLY A 126 -22.44 4.14 -3.32
N LEU A 127 -22.06 4.06 -4.59
CA LEU A 127 -22.69 4.82 -5.68
C LEU A 127 -23.98 4.14 -6.16
N LYS A 128 -24.97 4.98 -6.53
CA LYS A 128 -26.25 4.53 -7.11
C LYS A 128 -26.25 4.76 -8.62
N ALA A 129 -27.06 4.00 -9.35
CA ALA A 129 -27.15 4.08 -10.81
C ALA A 129 -27.49 5.47 -11.38
N ASP A 130 -28.13 6.32 -10.56
CA ASP A 130 -28.52 7.67 -10.95
C ASP A 130 -27.60 8.76 -10.41
N ASP A 131 -26.51 8.42 -9.73
CA ASP A 131 -25.54 9.37 -9.20
C ASP A 131 -24.70 9.99 -10.32
N TYR A 132 -24.45 11.28 -10.17
CA TYR A 132 -23.62 12.06 -11.09
C TYR A 132 -22.60 12.89 -10.33
N PHE A 133 -21.40 12.93 -10.87
CA PHE A 133 -20.43 13.95 -10.52
C PHE A 133 -20.70 15.22 -11.34
N ARG A 134 -20.76 16.36 -10.67
CA ARG A 134 -20.77 17.67 -11.28
C ARG A 134 -19.39 18.29 -11.13
N TYR A 135 -18.72 18.50 -12.25
CA TYR A 135 -17.42 19.15 -12.30
C TYR A 135 -17.61 20.63 -12.69
N GLU A 136 -17.03 21.53 -11.90
CA GLU A 136 -16.87 22.93 -12.28
C GLU A 136 -15.41 23.14 -12.68
N VAL A 137 -15.19 23.54 -13.90
CA VAL A 137 -13.86 23.56 -14.53
C VAL A 137 -13.60 24.91 -15.12
N LYS A 138 -12.39 25.45 -14.90
CA LYS A 138 -11.84 26.59 -15.63
C LYS A 138 -10.52 26.16 -16.30
N LEU A 139 -10.44 26.33 -17.61
CA LEU A 139 -9.24 26.03 -18.37
C LEU A 139 -8.31 27.24 -18.35
N LEU A 140 -7.17 27.10 -17.66
CA LEU A 140 -6.22 28.19 -17.44
C LEU A 140 -5.16 28.28 -18.53
N ASP A 141 -4.64 27.12 -18.95
CA ASP A 141 -3.54 27.03 -19.92
C ASP A 141 -3.58 25.69 -20.65
N VAL A 142 -3.00 25.66 -21.84
CA VAL A 142 -2.82 24.44 -22.64
C VAL A 142 -1.37 24.40 -23.11
N LYS A 143 -0.71 23.29 -22.86
CA LYS A 143 0.67 23.02 -23.28
C LYS A 143 0.71 21.75 -24.11
N THR A 144 1.45 21.79 -25.19
CA THR A 144 1.82 20.54 -25.88
C THR A 144 2.64 19.64 -24.96
N GLN A 145 2.73 18.37 -25.29
CA GLN A 145 3.56 17.42 -24.51
C GLN A 145 5.01 17.91 -24.40
N GLU A 146 5.57 18.45 -25.48
CA GLU A 146 6.93 18.99 -25.51
C GLU A 146 7.09 20.20 -24.56
N GLU A 147 6.16 21.16 -24.65
CA GLU A 147 6.16 22.35 -23.78
C GLU A 147 5.96 21.98 -22.30
N PHE A 148 5.10 21.00 -22.02
CA PHE A 148 4.89 20.50 -20.65
C PHE A 148 6.16 19.86 -20.09
N GLN A 149 6.81 18.98 -20.85
CA GLN A 149 8.07 18.35 -20.44
C GLN A 149 9.19 19.41 -20.28
N ALA A 150 9.30 20.36 -21.17
CA ALA A 150 10.26 21.45 -21.05
C ALA A 150 9.98 22.34 -19.81
N ASN A 151 8.71 22.51 -19.43
CA ASN A 151 8.34 23.24 -18.22
C ASN A 151 8.74 22.46 -16.95
N ILE A 152 8.47 21.16 -16.92
CA ILE A 152 8.88 20.27 -15.81
C ILE A 152 10.40 20.30 -15.65
N GLU A 153 11.17 20.17 -16.73
CA GLU A 153 12.62 20.18 -16.66
C GLU A 153 13.17 21.54 -16.18
N ARG A 154 12.55 22.64 -16.60
CA ARG A 154 12.92 23.98 -16.09
C ARG A 154 12.62 24.15 -14.61
N MET A 155 11.48 23.65 -14.13
CA MET A 155 11.14 23.69 -12.70
C MET A 155 12.14 22.86 -11.89
N LYS A 156 12.47 21.65 -12.37
CA LYS A 156 13.47 20.78 -11.78
C LYS A 156 14.84 21.47 -11.67
N GLN A 157 15.31 22.07 -12.76
CA GLN A 157 16.56 22.79 -12.79
C GLN A 157 16.58 23.98 -11.81
N THR A 158 15.47 24.71 -11.71
CA THR A 158 15.32 25.82 -10.75
C THR A 158 15.42 25.33 -9.30
N MET A 159 14.81 24.16 -8.99
CA MET A 159 14.88 23.56 -7.66
C MET A 159 16.31 23.09 -7.32
N ILE A 160 17.01 22.50 -8.29
CA ILE A 160 18.43 22.11 -8.15
C ILE A 160 19.29 23.32 -7.84
N GLU A 161 19.20 24.39 -8.64
CA GLU A 161 19.97 25.62 -8.45
C GLU A 161 19.68 26.28 -7.10
N ALA A 162 18.41 26.27 -6.66
CA ALA A 162 18.02 26.76 -5.34
C ALA A 162 18.63 25.91 -4.21
N SER A 163 18.65 24.59 -4.35
CA SER A 163 19.24 23.64 -3.41
C SER A 163 20.76 23.83 -3.30
N GLU A 164 21.48 23.94 -4.42
CA GLU A 164 22.92 24.17 -4.47
C GLU A 164 23.29 25.53 -3.85
N LYS A 165 22.49 26.54 -4.16
CA LYS A 165 22.65 27.86 -3.55
C LYS A 165 22.44 27.82 -2.03
N ALA A 166 21.38 27.14 -1.57
CA ALA A 166 21.10 27.00 -0.13
C ALA A 166 22.25 26.29 0.60
N LEU A 167 22.82 25.24 0.00
CA LEU A 167 23.99 24.55 0.52
C LEU A 167 25.19 25.50 0.64
N THR A 168 25.49 26.24 -0.42
CA THR A 168 26.59 27.20 -0.45
C THR A 168 26.43 28.30 0.64
N ASP A 169 25.22 28.85 0.73
CA ASP A 169 24.88 29.87 1.72
C ASP A 169 25.01 29.32 3.16
N TYR A 170 24.60 28.07 3.38
CA TYR A 170 24.74 27.39 4.68
C TYR A 170 26.20 27.20 5.08
N LEU A 171 27.05 26.73 4.16
CA LEU A 171 28.49 26.54 4.39
C LEU A 171 29.16 27.84 4.76
N LEU A 172 28.85 28.91 4.03
CA LEU A 172 29.39 30.25 4.30
C LEU A 172 28.93 30.81 5.65
N LYS A 173 27.63 30.75 5.93
CA LYS A 173 27.02 31.23 7.17
C LYS A 173 27.61 30.56 8.42
N ASN A 174 27.87 29.27 8.33
CA ASN A 174 28.39 28.46 9.44
C ASN A 174 29.92 28.37 9.45
N ASN A 175 30.62 29.13 8.56
CA ASN A 175 32.08 29.15 8.43
C ASN A 175 32.69 27.74 8.25
N ILE A 176 31.99 26.85 7.51
CA ILE A 176 32.42 25.48 7.20
C ILE A 176 33.40 25.56 6.03
N LYS A 177 34.68 25.20 6.30
CA LYS A 177 35.79 25.26 5.34
C LYS A 177 36.23 23.88 4.85
N VAL A 178 35.58 22.83 5.33
CA VAL A 178 35.87 21.45 4.90
C VAL A 178 35.36 21.30 3.47
N SER A 179 36.18 20.72 2.61
CA SER A 179 35.74 20.32 1.27
C SER A 179 34.91 19.02 1.36
N PRO A 180 33.97 18.83 0.45
CA PRO A 180 33.29 17.54 0.37
C PRO A 180 34.28 16.44 0.02
N ASP A 181 34.01 15.24 0.41
CA ASP A 181 34.78 14.07 -0.02
C ASP A 181 34.46 13.67 -1.48
N SER A 182 34.99 12.54 -1.94
CA SER A 182 34.77 12.07 -3.30
C SER A 182 33.33 11.69 -3.64
N SER A 183 32.47 11.49 -2.63
CA SER A 183 31.03 11.24 -2.80
C SER A 183 30.22 12.53 -2.86
N GLY A 184 30.77 13.66 -2.42
CA GLY A 184 30.07 14.95 -2.31
C GLY A 184 29.61 15.27 -0.89
N VAL A 185 29.78 14.38 0.07
CA VAL A 185 29.38 14.58 1.47
C VAL A 185 30.42 15.42 2.22
N TYR A 186 29.96 16.35 3.06
CA TYR A 186 30.80 17.08 3.97
C TYR A 186 30.81 16.40 5.34
N ILE A 187 31.99 16.01 5.83
CA ILE A 187 32.15 15.35 7.12
C ILE A 187 33.01 16.22 8.04
N ILE A 188 32.42 16.66 9.12
CA ILE A 188 33.05 17.54 10.10
C ILE A 188 33.19 16.76 11.42
N PRO A 189 34.38 16.38 11.87
CA PRO A 189 34.58 15.69 13.12
C PRO A 189 34.16 16.55 14.32
N LEU A 190 33.36 16.01 15.23
CA LEU A 190 32.94 16.63 16.50
C LEU A 190 33.61 15.97 17.69
N GLU A 191 33.60 14.63 17.75
CA GLU A 191 34.26 13.83 18.79
C GLU A 191 35.11 12.73 18.13
N LYS A 192 36.32 12.54 18.59
CA LYS A 192 37.23 11.54 18.01
C LYS A 192 36.85 10.13 18.46
N GLY A 193 36.70 9.22 17.51
CA GLY A 193 36.58 7.77 17.77
C GLY A 193 37.93 7.12 18.04
N HIS A 194 37.89 5.93 18.60
CA HIS A 194 39.11 5.19 18.98
C HIS A 194 39.10 3.73 18.49
N GLY A 195 38.00 3.24 17.92
CA GLY A 195 37.87 1.90 17.39
C GLY A 195 38.18 1.80 15.90
N ARG A 196 37.87 0.66 15.35
CA ARG A 196 37.92 0.44 13.89
C ARG A 196 36.74 1.08 13.17
N CYS A 197 36.85 1.22 11.89
CA CYS A 197 35.72 1.55 11.03
C CYS A 197 34.89 0.29 10.70
N PRO A 198 33.58 0.39 10.46
CA PRO A 198 32.77 -0.72 9.98
C PRO A 198 33.02 -0.98 8.51
N VAL A 199 32.72 -2.22 8.08
CA VAL A 199 32.80 -2.65 6.68
C VAL A 199 31.46 -3.17 6.20
N LYS A 200 31.28 -3.27 4.89
CA LYS A 200 30.05 -3.81 4.26
C LYS A 200 29.68 -5.17 4.85
N GLY A 201 28.38 -5.37 5.14
CA GLY A 201 27.81 -6.57 5.74
C GLY A 201 27.84 -6.57 7.29
N GLU A 202 28.40 -5.55 7.91
CA GLU A 202 28.35 -5.39 9.36
C GLU A 202 27.15 -4.53 9.79
N LYS A 203 26.52 -4.89 10.92
CA LYS A 203 25.47 -4.09 11.52
C LYS A 203 26.10 -2.98 12.35
N VAL A 204 25.65 -1.76 12.13
CA VAL A 204 26.02 -0.59 12.89
C VAL A 204 24.85 -0.10 13.74
N GLU A 205 25.14 0.44 14.90
CA GLU A 205 24.18 1.11 15.78
C GLU A 205 24.67 2.54 16.03
N LEU A 206 23.77 3.50 15.88
CA LEU A 206 24.09 4.92 15.81
C LEU A 206 23.09 5.74 16.61
N ASP A 207 23.57 6.84 17.20
CA ASP A 207 22.73 7.99 17.54
C ASP A 207 22.82 9.02 16.42
N PHE A 208 21.72 9.71 16.18
CA PHE A 208 21.72 10.83 15.26
C PHE A 208 20.71 11.91 15.64
N SER A 209 20.95 13.12 15.15
CA SER A 209 19.91 14.13 14.94
C SER A 209 19.98 14.61 13.49
N ALA A 210 18.81 14.89 12.91
CA ALA A 210 18.66 15.31 11.52
C ALA A 210 17.88 16.62 11.44
N SER A 211 18.31 17.52 10.56
CA SER A 211 17.62 18.76 10.27
C SER A 211 17.80 19.19 8.82
N LEU A 212 16.88 20.04 8.33
CA LEU A 212 17.07 20.80 7.11
C LEU A 212 18.13 21.92 7.33
N LEU A 213 18.67 22.49 6.24
CA LEU A 213 19.65 23.59 6.31
C LEU A 213 19.11 24.85 7.04
N ASN A 214 17.79 25.04 7.09
CA ASN A 214 17.14 26.13 7.82
C ASN A 214 17.04 25.90 9.34
N GLY A 215 17.46 24.70 9.82
CA GLY A 215 17.42 24.29 11.22
C GLY A 215 16.11 23.60 11.63
N GLN A 216 15.17 23.39 10.72
CA GLN A 216 13.96 22.59 11.00
C GLN A 216 14.36 21.16 11.34
N SER A 217 14.00 20.68 12.54
CA SER A 217 14.29 19.32 12.98
C SER A 217 13.44 18.30 12.19
N ILE A 218 14.12 17.23 11.78
CA ILE A 218 13.49 16.06 11.12
C ILE A 218 13.30 14.94 12.15
N GLY A 219 14.29 14.73 13.02
CA GLY A 219 14.24 13.70 14.06
C GLY A 219 15.55 13.54 14.81
N THR A 220 15.52 12.81 15.93
CA THR A 220 16.70 12.48 16.73
C THR A 220 16.51 11.18 17.50
N THR A 221 17.61 10.44 17.74
CA THR A 221 17.66 9.28 18.62
C THR A 221 18.52 9.52 19.88
N PHE A 222 19.15 10.69 20.03
CA PHE A 222 20.05 10.94 21.15
C PHE A 222 19.39 10.73 22.53
N ASP A 223 18.13 11.14 22.67
CA ASP A 223 17.38 11.02 23.92
C ASP A 223 16.45 9.78 23.95
N SER A 224 16.52 8.93 22.92
CA SER A 224 15.73 7.69 22.82
C SER A 224 16.51 6.52 23.40
N PRO A 225 15.85 5.58 24.11
CA PRO A 225 16.44 4.28 24.41
C PRO A 225 16.68 3.44 23.13
N ASP A 226 15.86 3.64 22.12
CA ASP A 226 15.94 2.93 20.84
C ASP A 226 16.91 3.66 19.91
N LYS A 227 18.00 2.98 19.58
CA LYS A 227 19.02 3.48 18.68
C LYS A 227 18.75 3.08 17.24
N PHE A 228 19.22 3.88 16.29
CA PHE A 228 19.09 3.53 14.88
C PHE A 228 20.13 2.48 14.49
N SER A 229 19.72 1.42 13.81
CA SER A 229 20.63 0.38 13.36
C SER A 229 20.30 -0.14 11.98
N PHE A 230 21.33 -0.44 11.19
CA PHE A 230 21.19 -1.06 9.87
C PHE A 230 22.43 -1.89 9.52
N VAL A 231 22.30 -2.75 8.51
CA VAL A 231 23.44 -3.50 7.95
C VAL A 231 24.03 -2.69 6.79
N LEU A 232 25.29 -2.37 6.90
CA LEU A 232 26.00 -1.50 5.96
C LEU A 232 26.10 -2.16 4.57
N GLY A 233 25.70 -1.43 3.54
CA GLY A 233 25.75 -1.89 2.14
C GLY A 233 24.54 -2.68 1.65
N GLU A 234 23.45 -2.73 2.43
CA GLU A 234 22.18 -3.36 2.04
C GLU A 234 21.13 -2.35 1.50
N GLY A 235 21.45 -1.06 1.50
CA GLY A 235 20.59 -0.01 0.93
C GLY A 235 19.33 0.30 1.74
N TYR A 236 19.31 0.04 3.03
CA TYR A 236 18.19 0.38 3.93
C TYR A 236 18.17 1.86 4.36
N THR A 237 19.21 2.61 4.02
CA THR A 237 19.35 4.03 4.36
C THR A 237 19.59 4.88 3.12
N ILE A 238 19.57 6.21 3.28
CA ILE A 238 19.99 7.12 2.23
C ILE A 238 21.47 6.90 1.89
N GLN A 239 21.83 7.12 0.63
CA GLN A 239 23.19 6.87 0.13
C GLN A 239 24.26 7.62 0.94
N GLY A 240 23.96 8.84 1.39
CA GLY A 240 24.88 9.63 2.22
C GLY A 240 25.33 8.90 3.49
N TRP A 241 24.49 8.09 4.13
CA TRP A 241 24.86 7.28 5.29
C TRP A 241 25.80 6.14 4.91
N GLU A 242 25.52 5.49 3.77
CA GLU A 242 26.39 4.43 3.23
C GLU A 242 27.79 4.95 2.86
N GLU A 243 27.90 6.26 2.60
CA GLU A 243 29.20 6.92 2.33
C GLU A 243 29.92 7.40 3.60
N ILE A 244 29.17 7.85 4.63
CA ILE A 244 29.73 8.41 5.86
C ILE A 244 30.19 7.32 6.81
N VAL A 245 29.31 6.38 7.13
CA VAL A 245 29.49 5.42 8.23
C VAL A 245 30.72 4.54 8.06
N PRO A 246 31.10 4.07 6.84
CA PRO A 246 32.34 3.31 6.64
C PRO A 246 33.63 4.09 6.98
N LYS A 247 33.55 5.40 7.02
CA LYS A 247 34.69 6.29 7.30
C LYS A 247 34.79 6.65 8.78
N MET A 248 33.73 6.38 9.56
CA MET A 248 33.69 6.69 11.00
C MET A 248 34.38 5.61 11.83
N HIS A 249 35.15 6.02 12.82
CA HIS A 249 35.68 5.11 13.82
C HIS A 249 34.66 4.86 14.93
N LEU A 250 34.68 3.69 15.52
CA LEU A 250 33.83 3.38 16.67
C LEU A 250 33.97 4.42 17.78
N GLY A 251 32.86 5.00 18.25
CA GLY A 251 32.80 6.08 19.22
C GLY A 251 32.96 7.48 18.62
N GLU A 252 33.20 7.61 17.33
CA GLU A 252 33.30 8.90 16.65
C GLU A 252 31.94 9.58 16.51
N ARG A 253 31.93 10.90 16.62
CA ARG A 253 30.77 11.76 16.34
C ARG A 253 31.15 12.78 15.29
N VAL A 254 30.34 12.89 14.27
CA VAL A 254 30.54 13.79 13.14
C VAL A 254 29.28 14.62 12.86
N MET A 255 29.49 15.88 12.45
CA MET A 255 28.42 16.56 11.71
C MET A 255 28.62 16.27 10.22
N ALA A 256 27.58 15.80 9.57
CA ALA A 256 27.59 15.51 8.15
C ALA A 256 26.58 16.41 7.43
N ILE A 257 26.97 16.97 6.28
CA ILE A 257 26.05 17.65 5.40
C ILE A 257 25.95 16.80 4.15
N ILE A 258 24.74 16.31 3.89
CA ILE A 258 24.44 15.39 2.81
C ILE A 258 23.68 16.15 1.73
N PRO A 259 24.24 16.30 0.53
CA PRO A 259 23.55 16.89 -0.62
C PRO A 259 22.27 16.09 -0.96
N TYR A 260 21.31 16.78 -1.57
CA TYR A 260 19.99 16.21 -1.86
C TYR A 260 20.04 14.93 -2.68
N ASP A 261 20.96 14.80 -3.63
CA ASP A 261 21.15 13.63 -4.51
C ASP A 261 21.64 12.38 -3.78
N LEU A 262 22.31 12.54 -2.63
CA LEU A 262 22.70 11.47 -1.71
C LEU A 262 21.71 11.30 -0.55
N ALA A 263 20.64 12.10 -0.50
CA ALA A 263 19.55 12.04 0.47
C ALA A 263 18.28 11.42 -0.16
N TYR A 264 17.22 12.22 -0.32
CA TYR A 264 15.94 11.76 -0.87
C TYR A 264 15.73 12.18 -2.34
N GLY A 265 16.69 12.88 -2.95
CA GLY A 265 16.65 13.25 -4.35
C GLY A 265 15.53 14.24 -4.69
N ASP A 266 14.83 13.94 -5.75
CA ASP A 266 13.71 14.71 -6.27
C ASP A 266 12.34 14.34 -5.66
N HIS A 267 12.33 13.56 -4.58
CA HIS A 267 11.11 13.12 -3.88
C HIS A 267 10.98 13.83 -2.53
N SER A 268 9.74 14.18 -2.18
CA SER A 268 9.42 14.62 -0.81
C SER A 268 9.12 13.40 0.07
N VAL A 269 9.62 13.41 1.33
CA VAL A 269 9.41 12.33 2.30
C VAL A 269 8.96 12.92 3.63
N GLY A 270 7.72 12.71 4.00
CA GLY A 270 7.13 13.31 5.21
C GLY A 270 7.24 14.84 5.18
N SER A 271 7.95 15.43 6.14
CA SER A 271 8.18 16.89 6.22
C SER A 271 9.41 17.37 5.45
N ILE A 272 10.12 16.48 4.74
CA ILE A 272 11.32 16.80 3.97
C ILE A 272 10.91 17.10 2.53
N PRO A 273 11.06 18.34 2.03
CA PRO A 273 10.78 18.67 0.64
C PRO A 273 11.74 17.98 -0.33
N ALA A 274 11.32 17.82 -1.58
CA ALA A 274 12.22 17.41 -2.66
C ALA A 274 13.46 18.34 -2.76
N TYR A 275 14.56 17.82 -3.24
CA TYR A 275 15.86 18.52 -3.39
C TYR A 275 16.42 19.11 -2.08
N SER A 276 16.06 18.54 -0.92
CA SER A 276 16.55 19.01 0.39
C SER A 276 17.93 18.47 0.71
N ASN A 277 18.90 19.38 0.93
CA ASN A 277 20.16 19.03 1.59
C ASN A 277 19.92 18.85 3.09
N LEU A 278 20.56 17.86 3.69
CA LEU A 278 20.35 17.48 5.08
C LEU A 278 21.58 17.70 5.93
N VAL A 279 21.37 18.08 7.18
CA VAL A 279 22.42 18.15 8.21
C VAL A 279 22.15 17.06 9.23
N TYR A 280 23.14 16.21 9.42
CA TYR A 280 23.13 15.16 10.42
C TYR A 280 24.23 15.37 11.45
N ASP A 281 23.92 15.12 12.69
CA ASP A 281 24.89 14.87 13.77
C ASP A 281 24.80 13.37 14.07
N ILE A 282 25.88 12.62 13.81
CA ILE A 282 25.89 11.15 13.87
C ILE A 282 26.96 10.69 14.83
N LYS A 283 26.63 9.78 15.75
CA LYS A 283 27.56 9.11 16.64
C LYS A 283 27.53 7.59 16.42
N LEU A 284 28.67 6.99 16.08
CA LEU A 284 28.77 5.55 15.90
C LEU A 284 28.97 4.85 17.26
N LEU A 285 27.97 4.09 17.70
CA LEU A 285 27.90 3.49 19.03
C LEU A 285 28.41 2.05 19.06
N LYS A 286 28.07 1.24 18.06
CA LYS A 286 28.39 -0.19 18.01
C LYS A 286 28.60 -0.66 16.58
N ILE A 287 29.51 -1.62 16.44
CA ILE A 287 29.71 -2.39 15.20
C ILE A 287 29.57 -3.86 15.56
N THR A 288 28.67 -4.56 14.90
CA THR A 288 28.47 -6.02 15.06
C THR A 288 28.90 -6.69 13.75
N THR A 289 29.86 -7.58 13.82
CA THR A 289 30.37 -8.28 12.63
C THR A 289 29.34 -9.21 12.04
N ALA A 290 29.46 -9.55 10.75
CA ALA A 290 28.60 -10.53 10.10
C ALA A 290 28.62 -11.90 10.83
N LYS A 291 29.78 -12.28 11.37
CA LYS A 291 29.92 -13.52 12.17
C LYS A 291 29.13 -13.43 13.48
N GLU A 292 29.24 -12.31 14.22
CA GLU A 292 28.49 -12.11 15.46
C GLU A 292 26.99 -12.08 15.18
N LEU A 293 26.54 -11.45 14.09
CA LEU A 293 25.13 -11.46 13.67
C LEU A 293 24.63 -12.88 13.40
N GLN A 294 25.42 -13.68 12.71
CA GLN A 294 25.09 -15.06 12.44
C GLN A 294 25.01 -15.87 13.74
N GLU A 295 25.99 -15.72 14.64
CA GLU A 295 26.00 -16.38 15.95
C GLU A 295 24.79 -15.96 16.83
N GLU A 296 24.44 -14.66 16.82
CA GLU A 296 23.23 -14.15 17.50
C GLU A 296 21.96 -14.76 16.91
N ALA A 297 21.83 -14.79 15.57
CA ALA A 297 20.70 -15.39 14.89
C ALA A 297 20.57 -16.90 15.19
N GLU A 298 21.67 -17.65 15.11
CA GLU A 298 21.66 -19.08 15.45
C GLU A 298 21.32 -19.34 16.91
N LYS A 299 21.78 -18.47 17.83
CA LYS A 299 21.43 -18.55 19.25
C LYS A 299 19.94 -18.25 19.47
N ALA A 300 19.41 -17.25 18.80
CA ALA A 300 17.98 -16.89 18.86
C ALA A 300 17.12 -18.05 18.34
N MET A 301 17.48 -18.64 17.19
CA MET A 301 16.78 -19.81 16.64
C MET A 301 16.82 -21.02 17.54
N ARG A 302 17.97 -21.33 18.17
CA ARG A 302 18.08 -22.41 19.15
C ARG A 302 17.20 -22.16 20.38
N ALA A 303 17.15 -20.92 20.88
CA ALA A 303 16.28 -20.56 22.00
C ALA A 303 14.80 -20.71 21.63
N LEU A 304 14.39 -20.19 20.45
CA LEU A 304 13.02 -20.31 19.94
C LEU A 304 12.59 -21.78 19.81
N LYS A 305 13.47 -22.64 19.26
CA LYS A 305 13.23 -24.09 19.17
C LYS A 305 13.03 -24.71 20.55
N ALA A 306 13.92 -24.43 21.51
CA ALA A 306 13.83 -24.97 22.86
C ALA A 306 12.56 -24.51 23.60
N ASP A 307 12.18 -23.24 23.44
CA ASP A 307 10.93 -22.70 24.02
C ASP A 307 9.69 -23.34 23.39
N SER A 308 9.71 -23.57 22.08
CA SER A 308 8.65 -24.28 21.36
C SER A 308 8.49 -25.73 21.84
N GLU A 309 9.58 -26.47 21.96
CA GLU A 309 9.58 -27.87 22.46
C GLU A 309 9.08 -27.93 23.91
N LYS A 310 9.47 -26.98 24.75
CA LYS A 310 9.00 -26.87 26.13
C LYS A 310 7.51 -26.54 26.21
N ALA A 311 7.04 -25.60 25.41
CA ALA A 311 5.62 -25.25 25.34
C ALA A 311 4.78 -26.43 24.86
N PHE A 312 5.25 -27.17 23.86
CA PHE A 312 4.61 -28.39 23.37
C PHE A 312 4.47 -29.45 24.46
N ALA A 313 5.56 -29.78 25.16
CA ALA A 313 5.54 -30.76 26.25
C ALA A 313 4.61 -30.33 27.41
N LEU A 314 4.60 -29.03 27.74
CA LEU A 314 3.71 -28.49 28.77
C LEU A 314 2.24 -28.59 28.33
N TYR A 315 1.93 -28.27 27.07
CA TYR A 315 0.58 -28.37 26.53
C TYR A 315 0.04 -29.80 26.62
N LEU A 316 0.81 -30.78 26.15
CA LEU A 316 0.45 -32.21 26.23
C LEU A 316 0.17 -32.65 27.66
N LYS A 317 1.05 -32.28 28.59
CA LYS A 317 0.89 -32.60 30.02
C LYS A 317 -0.35 -31.95 30.61
N THR A 318 -0.59 -30.68 30.34
CA THR A 318 -1.73 -29.92 30.90
C THR A 318 -3.07 -30.46 30.37
N ASN A 319 -3.12 -30.93 29.11
CA ASN A 319 -4.33 -31.48 28.48
C ASN A 319 -4.43 -33.00 28.60
N ASN A 320 -3.50 -33.68 29.29
CA ASN A 320 -3.45 -35.15 29.47
C ASN A 320 -3.46 -35.91 28.11
N ILE A 321 -2.78 -35.40 27.08
CA ILE A 321 -2.68 -36.05 25.78
C ILE A 321 -1.42 -36.91 25.75
N THR A 322 -1.60 -38.22 25.67
CA THR A 322 -0.52 -39.22 25.72
C THR A 322 -0.40 -40.08 24.49
N ASP A 323 -1.49 -40.25 23.77
CA ASP A 323 -1.52 -41.05 22.56
C ASP A 323 -0.81 -40.33 21.41
N HIS A 324 0.10 -41.04 20.75
CA HIS A 324 0.90 -40.49 19.68
C HIS A 324 1.29 -41.56 18.65
N THR A 325 1.62 -41.10 17.46
CA THR A 325 2.14 -41.93 16.38
C THR A 325 3.69 -41.98 16.43
N GLU A 326 4.28 -42.85 15.60
CA GLU A 326 5.75 -42.93 15.45
C GLU A 326 6.36 -41.63 14.89
N SER A 327 5.62 -40.86 14.09
CA SER A 327 6.05 -39.55 13.55
C SER A 327 6.12 -38.44 14.63
N GLY A 328 5.43 -38.65 15.77
CA GLY A 328 5.30 -37.70 16.87
C GLY A 328 4.04 -36.84 16.80
N LEU A 329 3.05 -37.20 16.00
CA LEU A 329 1.71 -36.61 16.07
C LEU A 329 1.05 -37.06 17.36
N TYR A 330 0.63 -36.12 18.22
CA TYR A 330 -0.19 -36.41 19.38
C TYR A 330 -1.66 -36.20 19.10
N TYR A 331 -2.53 -37.06 19.70
CA TYR A 331 -3.97 -36.96 19.44
C TYR A 331 -4.81 -37.40 20.64
N ALA A 332 -6.06 -36.89 20.67
CA ALA A 332 -7.08 -37.30 21.62
C ALA A 332 -8.43 -37.36 20.87
N LYS A 333 -9.03 -38.55 20.81
CA LYS A 333 -10.38 -38.72 20.24
C LYS A 333 -11.43 -38.39 21.30
N SER A 334 -12.42 -37.58 20.93
CA SER A 334 -13.55 -37.19 21.79
C SER A 334 -14.84 -37.90 21.40
N VAL A 335 -14.99 -38.29 20.13
CA VAL A 335 -16.11 -39.09 19.60
C VAL A 335 -15.53 -40.29 18.86
N TYR A 336 -16.06 -41.46 19.13
CA TYR A 336 -15.66 -42.74 18.51
C TYR A 336 -16.82 -43.31 17.70
N THR A 337 -16.54 -43.80 16.50
CA THR A 337 -17.49 -44.46 15.63
C THR A 337 -16.87 -45.70 14.98
N GLU A 338 -17.70 -46.55 14.37
CA GLU A 338 -17.27 -47.70 13.55
C GLU A 338 -17.45 -47.39 12.04
N GLY A 339 -17.40 -46.13 11.65
CA GLY A 339 -17.48 -45.68 10.26
C GLY A 339 -16.30 -46.15 9.40
N ALA A 340 -16.29 -45.78 8.14
CA ALA A 340 -15.17 -46.08 7.23
C ALA A 340 -13.94 -45.22 7.58
N GLN A 341 -12.74 -45.78 7.35
CA GLN A 341 -11.50 -45.00 7.37
C GLN A 341 -11.11 -44.47 5.98
N PRO A 342 -10.44 -43.33 5.89
CA PRO A 342 -9.98 -42.76 4.62
C PRO A 342 -9.05 -43.73 3.86
N GLN A 343 -9.29 -43.89 2.58
CA GLN A 343 -8.41 -44.56 1.66
C GLN A 343 -7.74 -43.58 0.70
N VAL A 344 -6.52 -43.85 0.33
CA VAL A 344 -5.78 -42.97 -0.62
C VAL A 344 -6.58 -42.79 -1.90
N GLY A 345 -6.79 -41.55 -2.30
CA GLY A 345 -7.56 -41.18 -3.50
C GLY A 345 -9.02 -40.87 -3.25
N GLN A 346 -9.57 -41.09 -2.04
CA GLN A 346 -10.92 -40.65 -1.69
C GLN A 346 -10.94 -39.19 -1.31
N THR A 347 -12.02 -38.48 -1.63
CA THR A 347 -12.28 -37.13 -1.12
C THR A 347 -12.80 -37.22 0.31
N ALA A 348 -12.05 -36.69 1.27
CA ALA A 348 -12.47 -36.58 2.66
C ALA A 348 -13.07 -35.20 2.92
N GLN A 349 -14.23 -35.20 3.59
CA GLN A 349 -14.95 -33.98 4.02
C GLN A 349 -14.71 -33.77 5.51
N ILE A 350 -14.14 -32.68 5.90
CA ILE A 350 -13.81 -32.38 7.31
C ILE A 350 -14.35 -31.03 7.75
N LYS A 351 -14.66 -30.92 9.04
CA LYS A 351 -14.68 -29.64 9.76
C LYS A 351 -13.44 -29.55 10.63
N PHE A 352 -12.87 -28.38 10.71
CA PHE A 352 -11.71 -28.17 11.60
C PHE A 352 -11.66 -26.77 12.19
N VAL A 353 -11.02 -26.68 13.35
CA VAL A 353 -10.56 -25.44 13.95
C VAL A 353 -9.06 -25.56 14.17
N ALA A 354 -8.28 -24.64 13.65
CA ALA A 354 -6.83 -24.57 13.79
C ALA A 354 -6.43 -23.45 14.75
N SER A 355 -5.55 -23.73 15.68
CA SER A 355 -5.04 -22.76 16.64
C SER A 355 -3.58 -23.01 17.03
N TYR A 356 -2.94 -22.00 17.64
CA TYR A 356 -1.70 -22.21 18.38
C TYR A 356 -1.97 -22.91 19.73
N LEU A 357 -0.88 -23.33 20.43
CA LEU A 357 -0.98 -23.98 21.74
C LEU A 357 -1.62 -23.09 22.83
N ASP A 358 -1.57 -21.77 22.69
CA ASP A 358 -2.18 -20.81 23.61
C ASP A 358 -3.68 -20.56 23.31
N GLY A 359 -4.22 -21.20 22.27
CA GLY A 359 -5.61 -21.05 21.84
C GLY A 359 -5.86 -19.93 20.86
N THR A 360 -4.83 -19.16 20.45
CA THR A 360 -4.96 -18.14 19.41
C THR A 360 -5.39 -18.80 18.09
N LEU A 361 -6.53 -18.38 17.54
CA LEU A 361 -7.13 -18.95 16.35
C LEU A 361 -6.28 -18.64 15.11
N LEU A 362 -6.03 -19.67 14.30
CA LEU A 362 -5.40 -19.56 12.97
C LEU A 362 -6.42 -19.56 11.84
N GLY A 363 -7.50 -20.32 12.01
CA GLY A 363 -8.58 -20.44 11.03
C GLY A 363 -9.51 -21.60 11.34
N ASN A 364 -10.61 -21.67 10.59
CA ASN A 364 -11.55 -22.77 10.70
C ASN A 364 -12.20 -23.06 9.33
N SER A 365 -12.81 -24.23 9.18
CA SER A 365 -13.51 -24.62 7.96
C SER A 365 -14.76 -23.78 7.67
N ASP A 366 -15.39 -23.16 8.68
CA ASP A 366 -16.61 -22.36 8.49
C ASP A 366 -16.36 -21.10 7.64
N GLN A 367 -15.10 -20.65 7.55
CA GLN A 367 -14.67 -19.54 6.67
C GLN A 367 -14.53 -19.99 5.21
N LEU A 368 -14.47 -21.30 4.94
CA LEU A 368 -14.25 -21.89 3.61
C LEU A 368 -15.53 -22.50 3.02
N GLY A 369 -16.61 -22.63 3.82
CA GLY A 369 -17.88 -23.23 3.42
C GLY A 369 -18.48 -24.07 4.53
N GLU A 370 -19.39 -25.00 4.18
CA GLU A 370 -20.01 -25.91 5.16
C GLU A 370 -19.01 -26.95 5.70
N HIS A 371 -18.05 -27.39 4.86
CA HIS A 371 -16.94 -28.30 5.18
C HIS A 371 -15.76 -28.02 4.24
N TYR A 372 -14.60 -28.57 4.56
CA TYR A 372 -13.41 -28.53 3.73
C TYR A 372 -13.17 -29.89 3.08
N ASP A 373 -13.10 -29.91 1.75
CA ASP A 373 -12.90 -31.11 0.95
C ASP A 373 -11.46 -31.22 0.47
N PHE A 374 -10.86 -32.40 0.61
CA PHE A 374 -9.55 -32.68 0.05
C PHE A 374 -9.40 -34.15 -0.32
N VAL A 375 -8.53 -34.45 -1.30
CA VAL A 375 -8.25 -35.85 -1.69
C VAL A 375 -7.16 -36.38 -0.76
N TYR A 376 -7.52 -37.40 0.04
CA TYR A 376 -6.61 -38.02 1.00
C TYR A 376 -5.44 -38.74 0.31
N GLY A 377 -4.23 -38.60 0.85
CA GLY A 377 -3.01 -39.23 0.36
C GLY A 377 -2.30 -38.45 -0.75
N GLN A 378 -2.71 -37.21 -1.05
CA GLN A 378 -2.05 -36.35 -2.04
C GLN A 378 -1.06 -35.33 -1.48
N GLY A 379 -0.87 -35.26 -0.15
CA GLY A 379 0.01 -34.31 0.50
C GLY A 379 -0.42 -32.85 0.33
N LYS A 380 -1.71 -32.59 0.27
CA LYS A 380 -2.28 -31.23 0.14
C LYS A 380 -2.42 -30.52 1.48
N LEU A 381 -2.45 -31.27 2.57
CA LEU A 381 -2.52 -30.76 3.94
C LEU A 381 -1.14 -30.80 4.60
N LEU A 382 -1.06 -30.23 5.80
CA LEU A 382 0.09 -30.46 6.70
C LEU A 382 0.24 -31.96 6.96
N ASN A 383 1.49 -32.44 6.97
CA ASN A 383 1.77 -33.87 7.10
C ASN A 383 1.08 -34.46 8.34
N GLY A 384 1.18 -33.78 9.50
CA GLY A 384 0.54 -34.26 10.72
C GLY A 384 -0.97 -34.23 10.69
N LEU A 385 -1.58 -33.29 9.97
CA LEU A 385 -3.04 -33.23 9.83
C LEU A 385 -3.54 -34.36 8.93
N GLU A 386 -2.89 -34.59 7.80
CA GLU A 386 -3.27 -35.68 6.88
C GLU A 386 -3.06 -37.05 7.52
N GLU A 387 -1.97 -37.25 8.28
CA GLU A 387 -1.72 -38.45 9.07
C GLU A 387 -2.83 -38.65 10.12
N GLY A 388 -3.18 -37.59 10.87
CA GLY A 388 -4.23 -37.64 11.91
C GLY A 388 -5.61 -38.03 11.36
N ILE A 389 -5.98 -37.44 10.22
CA ILE A 389 -7.25 -37.77 9.55
C ILE A 389 -7.25 -39.23 9.11
N GLY A 390 -6.12 -39.78 8.67
CA GLY A 390 -6.00 -41.21 8.34
C GLY A 390 -6.23 -42.17 9.50
N LEU A 391 -6.17 -41.72 10.75
CA LEU A 391 -6.48 -42.50 11.96
C LEU A 391 -7.98 -42.45 12.34
N MET A 392 -8.78 -41.59 11.66
CA MET A 392 -10.17 -41.36 12.00
C MET A 392 -11.11 -42.27 11.20
N HIS A 393 -12.31 -42.52 11.79
CA HIS A 393 -13.45 -43.06 11.10
C HIS A 393 -14.48 -41.97 10.86
N VAL A 394 -15.30 -42.12 9.82
CA VAL A 394 -16.42 -41.19 9.53
C VAL A 394 -17.29 -41.00 10.77
N GLY A 395 -17.55 -39.75 11.14
CA GLY A 395 -18.31 -39.35 12.33
C GLY A 395 -17.45 -39.18 13.59
N GLU A 396 -16.17 -39.51 13.56
CA GLU A 396 -15.26 -39.27 14.70
C GLU A 396 -14.87 -37.80 14.81
N GLN A 397 -14.62 -37.38 16.05
CA GLN A 397 -14.01 -36.09 16.40
C GLN A 397 -12.71 -36.31 17.16
N ALA A 398 -11.67 -35.61 16.78
CA ALA A 398 -10.36 -35.73 17.38
C ALA A 398 -9.65 -34.37 17.47
N ARG A 399 -8.84 -34.20 18.53
CA ARG A 399 -7.85 -33.15 18.63
C ARG A 399 -6.50 -33.71 18.22
N PHE A 400 -5.86 -33.07 17.27
CA PHE A 400 -4.49 -33.34 16.85
C PHE A 400 -3.58 -32.22 17.34
N VAL A 401 -2.46 -32.59 17.93
CA VAL A 401 -1.42 -31.65 18.36
C VAL A 401 -0.19 -31.95 17.53
N LEU A 402 0.05 -31.06 16.56
CA LEU A 402 1.12 -31.19 15.59
C LEU A 402 2.37 -30.51 16.12
N PRO A 403 3.46 -31.24 16.36
CA PRO A 403 4.74 -30.58 16.57
C PRO A 403 5.16 -29.84 15.28
N TYR A 404 6.00 -28.82 15.40
CA TYR A 404 6.36 -27.95 14.29
C TYR A 404 6.87 -28.72 13.05
N TRP A 405 7.58 -29.86 13.22
CA TRP A 405 8.10 -30.66 12.09
C TRP A 405 7.02 -31.41 11.31
N LEU A 406 5.83 -31.59 11.86
CA LEU A 406 4.64 -32.12 11.18
C LEU A 406 3.68 -30.99 10.71
N ALA A 407 4.05 -29.71 10.98
CA ALA A 407 3.34 -28.52 10.58
C ALA A 407 4.16 -27.74 9.52
N TYR A 408 4.55 -26.49 9.80
CA TYR A 408 5.29 -25.64 8.86
C TYR A 408 6.82 -25.69 9.01
N GLY A 409 7.34 -26.41 10.00
CA GLY A 409 8.77 -26.67 10.17
C GLY A 409 9.54 -25.57 10.88
N GLU A 410 10.83 -25.48 10.53
CA GLU A 410 11.79 -24.59 11.19
C GLU A 410 11.83 -23.17 10.60
N ASN A 411 11.13 -22.92 9.51
CA ASN A 411 11.05 -21.62 8.85
C ASN A 411 9.68 -20.97 9.06
N PRO A 412 9.60 -19.63 9.10
CA PRO A 412 8.31 -18.95 9.13
C PRO A 412 7.55 -19.18 7.82
N TYR A 413 6.21 -19.24 7.90
CA TYR A 413 5.34 -19.37 6.75
C TYR A 413 4.21 -18.33 6.82
N GLY A 414 4.24 -17.32 5.98
CA GLY A 414 3.32 -16.19 6.06
C GLY A 414 3.42 -15.49 7.43
N SER A 415 2.31 -15.44 8.15
CA SER A 415 2.23 -14.91 9.53
C SER A 415 2.56 -15.94 10.62
N ILE A 416 2.82 -17.20 10.25
CA ILE A 416 3.11 -18.28 11.21
C ILE A 416 4.60 -18.29 11.51
N PRO A 417 5.02 -18.08 12.78
CA PRO A 417 6.42 -18.09 13.16
C PRO A 417 7.11 -19.46 12.94
N ALA A 418 8.42 -19.45 12.84
CA ALA A 418 9.24 -20.67 12.84
C ALA A 418 8.98 -21.48 14.11
N TYR A 419 9.10 -22.80 14.04
CA TYR A 419 8.89 -23.74 15.14
C TYR A 419 7.49 -23.70 15.79
N SER A 420 6.45 -23.24 15.07
CA SER A 420 5.09 -23.19 15.58
C SER A 420 4.48 -24.58 15.68
N ASN A 421 4.14 -25.00 16.90
CA ASN A 421 3.30 -26.17 17.13
C ASN A 421 1.83 -25.80 17.02
N LEU A 422 1.01 -26.65 16.42
CA LEU A 422 -0.37 -26.35 16.10
C LEU A 422 -1.34 -27.36 16.72
N VAL A 423 -2.54 -26.91 17.00
CA VAL A 423 -3.66 -27.72 17.44
C VAL A 423 -4.74 -27.68 16.39
N PHE A 424 -5.25 -28.86 16.00
CA PHE A 424 -6.40 -29.00 15.13
C PHE A 424 -7.49 -29.81 15.84
N ASP A 425 -8.63 -29.21 16.05
CA ASP A 425 -9.86 -29.93 16.40
C ASP A 425 -10.57 -30.30 15.11
N VAL A 426 -10.71 -31.58 14.81
CA VAL A 426 -11.19 -32.10 13.51
C VAL A 426 -12.37 -33.01 13.71
N GLU A 427 -13.36 -32.89 12.84
CA GLU A 427 -14.46 -33.83 12.63
C GLU A 427 -14.37 -34.39 11.21
N LEU A 428 -14.33 -35.73 11.06
CA LEU A 428 -14.41 -36.38 9.77
C LEU A 428 -15.90 -36.66 9.43
N ILE A 429 -16.44 -35.87 8.50
CA ILE A 429 -17.90 -35.89 8.18
C ILE A 429 -18.24 -37.04 7.26
N ASP A 430 -17.53 -37.16 6.13
CA ASP A 430 -17.84 -38.15 5.10
C ASP A 430 -16.61 -38.46 4.22
N LEU A 431 -16.70 -39.55 3.50
CA LEU A 431 -15.71 -40.00 2.51
C LEU A 431 -16.44 -40.27 1.17
N VAL A 432 -16.09 -39.46 0.17
CA VAL A 432 -16.68 -39.59 -1.17
C VAL A 432 -15.70 -40.31 -2.10
N ASN A 433 -16.17 -41.33 -2.79
CA ASN A 433 -15.42 -41.97 -3.86
C ASN A 433 -15.61 -41.15 -5.14
N ASP A 434 -14.57 -40.54 -5.67
CA ASP A 434 -14.60 -40.00 -7.03
C ASP A 434 -14.69 -41.16 -8.02
N ASN A 435 -15.91 -41.68 -8.19
CA ASN A 435 -16.21 -42.52 -9.31
C ASN A 435 -16.39 -41.63 -10.54
N ASN A 436 -15.27 -41.27 -11.22
CA ASN A 436 -15.11 -41.27 -12.68
C ASN A 436 -13.76 -40.70 -13.10
#